data_04c0d92464acbe342eddfbb88bd6f610
#
_entry.id   04c0d92464acbe342eddfbb88bd6f610
#
_cell.length_a   1.000
_cell.length_b   1.000
_cell.length_c   1.000
_cell.angle_alpha   90.00
_cell.angle_beta   90.00
_cell.angle_gamma   90.00
#
_symmetry.space_group_name_H-M   'P 1'
#
loop_
_entity.id
_entity.type
_entity.pdbx_description
1 polymer ?
#
loop_
_entity_poly.entity_id
_entity_poly.type
_entity_poly.pdbx_seq_one_letter_code
_entity_poly.pdbx_strand_id
1 'polypeptide(L)'
;MKHWEFWPARLFEAPYYAYLGLMCLRHALPPKFLAKANYALDHGEIGIGSKYATQLAFDQSRFPATELLEAETPDADKAVRIREFAAQHGLPLILKPDIGAVGKGVIKVADDAKIEAILPLLRCTYLLQDYIDLPNEYGVFYARVRGRSRVTGINQKHFPTITGNGLHTVGQLARAHYRYTAHWDLFLRDLDESRVPARDEQVRLSFVGSHTMGCKFTNDTALATPELEAAVFKLCDAQPGYNFGRLDVRTRDEAALRAGDFRVIEANGVASLPTHMFDPSGSLAGAYAIFLEHARLLAEAANEHRHQPMALSAWRNIAARVKANQSLLNDTHQRVLSR
;
A
#
# COMPACT_ATOMS: atom_id res chain seq x y z
N MET A 1 -1.45 12.04 -25.35
CA MET A 1 -1.45 10.64 -24.84
C MET A 1 -2.31 10.64 -23.59
N LYS A 2 -3.60 10.38 -23.77
CA LYS A 2 -4.55 10.30 -22.65
C LYS A 2 -4.28 9.01 -21.87
N HIS A 3 -4.37 9.07 -20.55
CA HIS A 3 -4.30 7.91 -19.64
C HIS A 3 -2.94 7.17 -19.60
N TRP A 4 -1.83 7.89 -19.59
CA TRP A 4 -0.49 7.33 -19.45
C TRP A 4 -0.31 6.53 -18.13
N GLU A 5 -1.11 6.82 -17.12
CA GLU A 5 -1.15 6.09 -15.84
C GLU A 5 -1.54 4.60 -15.97
N PHE A 6 -2.09 4.20 -17.13
CA PHE A 6 -2.41 2.81 -17.46
C PHE A 6 -1.44 2.17 -18.46
N TRP A 7 -0.32 2.81 -18.75
CA TRP A 7 0.68 2.19 -19.59
C TRP A 7 1.23 0.92 -18.93
N PRO A 8 1.64 -0.09 -19.71
CA PRO A 8 2.28 -1.27 -19.16
C PRO A 8 3.43 -0.87 -18.23
N ALA A 9 3.39 -1.36 -16.99
CA ALA A 9 4.36 -0.97 -15.95
C ALA A 9 5.81 -1.10 -16.43
N ARG A 10 6.14 -2.18 -17.15
CA ARG A 10 7.49 -2.40 -17.70
C ARG A 10 7.98 -1.28 -18.62
N LEU A 11 7.09 -0.69 -19.40
CA LEU A 11 7.44 0.42 -20.30
C LEU A 11 7.51 1.74 -19.53
N PHE A 12 6.54 1.98 -18.63
CA PHE A 12 6.48 3.20 -17.86
C PHE A 12 7.62 3.32 -16.85
N GLU A 13 7.99 2.20 -16.22
CA GLU A 13 9.04 2.17 -15.18
C GLU A 13 10.46 2.00 -15.74
N ALA A 14 10.64 1.64 -17.02
CA ALA A 14 11.96 1.41 -17.60
C ALA A 14 12.93 2.61 -17.44
N PRO A 15 12.52 3.88 -17.67
CA PRO A 15 13.38 5.04 -17.45
C PRO A 15 13.81 5.20 -15.98
N TYR A 16 12.93 4.86 -15.03
CA TYR A 16 13.24 4.87 -13.60
C TYR A 16 14.36 3.88 -13.27
N TYR A 17 14.23 2.63 -13.68
CA TYR A 17 15.23 1.61 -13.39
C TYR A 17 16.56 1.90 -14.11
N ALA A 18 16.51 2.45 -15.33
CA ALA A 18 17.72 2.90 -16.04
C ALA A 18 18.43 4.02 -15.27
N TYR A 19 17.68 5.02 -14.81
CA TYR A 19 18.23 6.13 -14.03
C TYR A 19 18.72 5.68 -12.64
N LEU A 20 17.99 4.80 -11.97
CA LEU A 20 18.43 4.20 -10.70
C LEU A 20 19.74 3.42 -10.87
N GLY A 21 19.88 2.67 -11.98
CA GLY A 21 21.13 2.01 -12.36
C GLY A 21 22.28 3.02 -12.56
N LEU A 22 22.02 4.15 -13.24
CA LEU A 22 22.97 5.23 -13.40
C LEU A 22 23.39 5.82 -12.05
N MET A 23 22.45 6.03 -11.12
CA MET A 23 22.76 6.50 -9.77
C MET A 23 23.58 5.48 -8.99
N CYS A 24 23.30 4.20 -9.13
CA CYS A 24 24.13 3.14 -8.55
C CYS A 24 25.58 3.21 -9.08
N LEU A 25 25.76 3.36 -10.39
CA LEU A 25 27.09 3.53 -11.00
C LEU A 25 27.79 4.80 -10.48
N ARG A 26 27.10 5.94 -10.46
CA ARG A 26 27.62 7.22 -9.96
C ARG A 26 28.16 7.14 -8.53
N HIS A 27 27.49 6.37 -7.67
CA HIS A 27 27.89 6.20 -6.27
C HIS A 27 28.77 4.97 -6.03
N ALA A 28 29.15 4.23 -7.07
CA ALA A 28 29.82 2.92 -6.96
C ALA A 28 29.06 2.02 -5.93
N LEU A 29 27.74 1.99 -6.03
CA LEU A 29 26.83 1.28 -5.14
C LEU A 29 26.33 0.01 -5.82
N PRO A 30 26.63 -1.18 -5.30
CA PRO A 30 26.00 -2.40 -5.80
C PRO A 30 24.48 -2.30 -5.70
N PRO A 31 23.69 -2.63 -6.76
CA PRO A 31 22.23 -2.44 -6.75
C PRO A 31 21.51 -3.07 -5.54
N LYS A 32 21.99 -4.22 -5.04
CA LYS A 32 21.43 -4.83 -3.83
C LYS A 32 21.56 -3.95 -2.58
N PHE A 33 22.48 -2.99 -2.59
CA PHE A 33 22.66 -2.07 -1.46
C PHE A 33 21.60 -0.97 -1.41
N LEU A 34 20.75 -0.84 -2.42
CA LEU A 34 19.57 0.03 -2.34
C LEU A 34 18.70 -0.31 -1.12
N ALA A 35 18.63 -1.59 -0.74
CA ALA A 35 17.96 -2.02 0.48
C ALA A 35 18.52 -1.36 1.75
N LYS A 36 19.80 -0.94 1.74
CA LYS A 36 20.46 -0.31 2.90
C LYS A 36 19.95 1.10 3.22
N ALA A 37 19.14 1.70 2.34
CA ALA A 37 18.37 2.88 2.72
C ALA A 37 17.51 2.60 3.98
N ASN A 38 17.04 1.37 4.12
CA ASN A 38 16.26 0.93 5.28
C ASN A 38 16.92 -0.26 5.97
N TYR A 39 18.14 -0.07 6.46
CA TYR A 39 18.97 -1.15 7.00
C TYR A 39 18.41 -1.83 8.26
N ALA A 40 17.44 -1.23 8.94
CA ALA A 40 16.74 -1.84 10.08
C ALA A 40 15.56 -2.74 9.67
N LEU A 41 15.11 -2.68 8.40
CA LEU A 41 14.02 -3.51 7.90
C LEU A 41 14.56 -4.73 7.15
N ASP A 42 13.81 -5.83 7.17
CA ASP A 42 14.17 -7.03 6.43
C ASP A 42 14.33 -6.72 4.93
N HIS A 43 15.56 -6.86 4.43
CA HIS A 43 15.94 -6.52 3.04
C HIS A 43 15.50 -5.11 2.61
N GLY A 44 15.38 -4.14 3.56
CA GLY A 44 14.91 -2.79 3.29
C GLY A 44 13.45 -2.73 2.80
N GLU A 45 12.73 -3.84 2.94
CA GLU A 45 11.39 -4.04 2.40
C GLU A 45 11.35 -3.95 0.86
N ILE A 46 12.21 -4.70 0.19
CA ILE A 46 12.27 -4.78 -1.28
C ILE A 46 11.18 -5.70 -1.88
N GLY A 47 9.99 -5.74 -1.28
CA GLY A 47 8.83 -6.51 -1.76
C GLY A 47 8.73 -7.95 -1.23
N ILE A 48 9.53 -8.31 -0.22
CA ILE A 48 9.50 -9.59 0.48
C ILE A 48 9.56 -9.43 2.01
N GLY A 49 9.56 -8.20 2.51
CA GLY A 49 9.55 -7.90 3.94
C GLY A 49 8.22 -8.24 4.60
N SER A 50 8.28 -8.65 5.86
CA SER A 50 7.11 -8.82 6.71
C SER A 50 6.52 -7.45 7.08
N LYS A 51 5.24 -7.23 6.78
CA LYS A 51 4.49 -6.03 7.20
C LYS A 51 4.38 -5.96 8.71
N TYR A 52 4.22 -7.11 9.35
CA TYR A 52 4.16 -7.20 10.81
C TYR A 52 5.48 -6.75 11.44
N ALA A 53 6.60 -7.31 11.00
CA ALA A 53 7.91 -6.92 11.49
C ALA A 53 8.22 -5.44 11.22
N THR A 54 7.84 -4.94 10.03
CA THR A 54 7.99 -3.52 9.67
C THR A 54 7.15 -2.65 10.60
N GLN A 55 5.88 -2.99 10.85
CA GLN A 55 5.02 -2.24 11.77
C GLN A 55 5.60 -2.20 13.19
N LEU A 56 6.05 -3.35 13.71
CA LEU A 56 6.60 -3.44 15.07
C LEU A 56 7.87 -2.60 15.26
N ALA A 57 8.55 -2.23 14.18
CA ALA A 57 9.73 -1.37 14.24
C ALA A 57 9.39 0.09 14.56
N PHE A 58 8.12 0.51 14.43
CA PHE A 58 7.67 1.88 14.68
C PHE A 58 6.95 2.01 16.02
N ASP A 59 6.73 3.25 16.47
CA ASP A 59 5.83 3.56 17.59
C ASP A 59 4.39 3.13 17.24
N GLN A 60 3.85 2.21 18.04
CA GLN A 60 2.55 1.58 17.80
C GLN A 60 1.35 2.53 18.05
N SER A 61 1.56 3.68 18.68
CA SER A 61 0.47 4.62 19.02
C SER A 61 -0.35 5.09 17.82
N ARG A 62 0.24 5.09 16.62
CA ARG A 62 -0.42 5.49 15.37
C ARG A 62 -0.87 4.34 14.49
N PHE A 63 -0.49 3.11 14.82
CA PHE A 63 -0.87 1.93 14.04
C PHE A 63 -2.13 1.26 14.60
N PRO A 64 -2.84 0.43 13.81
CA PRO A 64 -3.92 -0.41 14.30
C PRO A 64 -3.36 -1.51 15.21
N ALA A 65 -4.17 -1.97 16.14
CA ALA A 65 -3.90 -3.21 16.83
C ALA A 65 -3.72 -4.33 15.78
N THR A 66 -2.69 -5.16 15.96
CA THR A 66 -2.31 -6.14 14.94
C THR A 66 -1.78 -7.40 15.59
N GLU A 67 -2.26 -8.55 15.13
CA GLU A 67 -1.73 -9.87 15.45
C GLU A 67 -1.30 -10.60 14.18
N LEU A 68 -0.38 -11.57 14.34
CA LEU A 68 0.07 -12.44 13.26
C LEU A 68 -0.66 -13.79 13.34
N LEU A 69 -1.33 -14.19 12.27
CA LEU A 69 -1.92 -15.52 12.08
C LEU A 69 -0.98 -16.32 11.17
N GLU A 70 -0.21 -17.23 11.77
CA GLU A 70 0.73 -18.07 11.01
C GLU A 70 -0.01 -19.00 10.05
N ALA A 71 0.61 -19.28 8.89
CA ALA A 71 0.03 -20.15 7.87
C ALA A 71 -0.30 -21.55 8.42
N GLU A 72 0.60 -22.09 9.25
CA GLU A 72 0.56 -23.44 9.81
C GLU A 72 -0.43 -23.60 10.97
N THR A 73 -0.95 -22.49 11.52
CA THR A 73 -1.97 -22.54 12.58
C THR A 73 -3.21 -23.29 12.08
N PRO A 74 -3.75 -24.27 12.82
CA PRO A 74 -4.97 -24.97 12.44
C PRO A 74 -6.15 -24.02 12.24
N ASP A 75 -7.04 -24.33 11.31
CA ASP A 75 -8.17 -23.45 10.98
C ASP A 75 -9.09 -23.19 12.20
N ALA A 76 -9.28 -24.21 13.07
CA ALA A 76 -10.03 -24.04 14.30
C ALA A 76 -9.39 -23.01 15.25
N ASP A 77 -8.08 -23.04 15.40
CA ASP A 77 -7.35 -22.11 16.25
C ASP A 77 -7.33 -20.69 15.62
N LYS A 78 -7.22 -20.60 14.28
CA LYS A 78 -7.38 -19.33 13.57
C LYS A 78 -8.76 -18.72 13.85
N ALA A 79 -9.83 -19.52 13.79
CA ALA A 79 -11.19 -19.04 14.06
C ALA A 79 -11.32 -18.51 15.51
N VAL A 80 -10.77 -19.21 16.48
CA VAL A 80 -10.77 -18.78 17.89
C VAL A 80 -10.04 -17.42 18.00
N ARG A 81 -8.83 -17.30 17.47
CA ARG A 81 -8.05 -16.07 17.57
C ARG A 81 -8.73 -14.89 16.87
N ILE A 82 -9.35 -15.09 15.70
CA ILE A 82 -10.10 -14.03 15.01
C ILE A 82 -11.27 -13.56 15.88
N ARG A 83 -12.01 -14.48 16.54
CA ARG A 83 -13.11 -14.12 17.43
C ARG A 83 -12.65 -13.40 18.68
N GLU A 84 -11.57 -13.86 19.31
CA GLU A 84 -10.98 -13.20 20.47
C GLU A 84 -10.52 -11.76 20.13
N PHE A 85 -9.88 -11.59 19.00
CA PHE A 85 -9.47 -10.27 18.52
C PHE A 85 -10.69 -9.38 18.20
N ALA A 86 -11.73 -9.96 17.59
CA ALA A 86 -12.99 -9.25 17.33
C ALA A 86 -13.71 -8.84 18.64
N ALA A 87 -13.65 -9.67 19.68
CA ALA A 87 -14.22 -9.35 20.98
C ALA A 87 -13.48 -8.17 21.66
N GLN A 88 -12.17 -8.02 21.42
CA GLN A 88 -11.36 -6.94 22.00
C GLN A 88 -11.45 -5.62 21.21
N HIS A 89 -11.48 -5.70 19.88
CA HIS A 89 -11.33 -4.54 19.01
C HIS A 89 -12.60 -4.20 18.20
N GLY A 90 -13.60 -5.07 18.22
CA GLY A 90 -14.83 -4.90 17.44
C GLY A 90 -14.72 -5.39 16.00
N LEU A 91 -15.85 -5.37 15.31
CA LEU A 91 -15.94 -5.60 13.87
C LEU A 91 -16.25 -4.27 13.16
N PRO A 92 -15.83 -4.09 11.91
CA PRO A 92 -15.12 -5.05 11.06
C PRO A 92 -13.63 -5.13 11.37
N LEU A 93 -13.00 -6.24 10.95
CA LEU A 93 -11.56 -6.47 10.98
C LEU A 93 -10.97 -6.56 9.57
N ILE A 94 -9.67 -6.39 9.45
CA ILE A 94 -8.90 -6.64 8.22
C ILE A 94 -7.97 -7.82 8.40
N LEU A 95 -8.07 -8.76 7.46
CA LEU A 95 -7.06 -9.79 7.25
C LEU A 95 -6.28 -9.42 5.99
N LYS A 96 -4.95 -9.34 6.09
CA LYS A 96 -4.09 -9.08 4.93
C LYS A 96 -2.85 -9.97 4.98
N PRO A 97 -2.37 -10.51 3.83
CA PRO A 97 -1.13 -11.29 3.80
C PRO A 97 0.04 -10.48 4.39
N ASP A 98 0.83 -11.11 5.25
CA ASP A 98 2.00 -10.47 5.87
C ASP A 98 3.01 -10.03 4.80
N ILE A 99 3.31 -10.92 3.86
CA ILE A 99 4.14 -10.59 2.69
C ILE A 99 3.20 -10.45 1.49
N GLY A 100 2.97 -9.23 1.04
CA GLY A 100 2.04 -8.98 -0.05
C GLY A 100 2.10 -7.56 -0.59
N ALA A 101 1.50 -7.35 -1.76
CA ALA A 101 1.46 -6.05 -2.43
C ALA A 101 0.12 -5.83 -3.14
N VAL A 102 -0.16 -4.58 -3.48
CA VAL A 102 -1.26 -4.09 -4.31
C VAL A 102 -2.67 -4.54 -3.87
N GLY A 103 -2.85 -4.84 -2.57
CA GLY A 103 -4.15 -5.22 -2.01
C GLY A 103 -4.62 -6.63 -2.31
N LYS A 104 -3.77 -7.51 -2.87
CA LYS A 104 -4.13 -8.91 -3.13
C LYS A 104 -4.32 -9.68 -1.83
N GLY A 105 -5.37 -10.49 -1.77
CA GLY A 105 -5.67 -11.33 -0.62
C GLY A 105 -6.18 -10.58 0.61
N VAL A 106 -6.46 -9.28 0.51
CA VAL A 106 -7.03 -8.51 1.62
C VAL A 106 -8.52 -8.84 1.77
N ILE A 107 -8.92 -9.17 3.00
CA ILE A 107 -10.28 -9.58 3.35
C ILE A 107 -10.78 -8.65 4.46
N LYS A 108 -11.99 -8.12 4.30
CA LYS A 108 -12.71 -7.40 5.35
C LYS A 108 -13.71 -8.35 6.00
N VAL A 109 -13.55 -8.62 7.29
CA VAL A 109 -14.46 -9.44 8.09
C VAL A 109 -15.46 -8.52 8.76
N ALA A 110 -16.67 -8.48 8.23
CA ALA A 110 -17.71 -7.56 8.70
C ALA A 110 -18.58 -8.16 9.81
N ASP A 111 -18.66 -9.48 9.87
CA ASP A 111 -19.50 -10.20 10.82
C ASP A 111 -18.90 -11.59 11.15
N ASP A 112 -19.29 -12.17 12.27
CA ASP A 112 -18.81 -13.47 12.74
C ASP A 112 -19.16 -14.62 11.78
N ALA A 113 -20.29 -14.54 11.08
CA ALA A 113 -20.73 -15.61 10.17
C ALA A 113 -19.77 -15.80 8.97
N LYS A 114 -18.99 -14.77 8.62
CA LYS A 114 -17.98 -14.85 7.54
C LYS A 114 -16.70 -15.55 7.97
N ILE A 115 -16.43 -15.71 9.27
CA ILE A 115 -15.15 -16.25 9.75
C ILE A 115 -14.91 -17.66 9.21
N GLU A 116 -15.88 -18.54 9.32
CA GLU A 116 -15.75 -19.93 8.83
C GLU A 116 -15.54 -19.99 7.30
N ALA A 117 -16.18 -19.10 6.56
CA ALA A 117 -16.08 -19.07 5.11
C ALA A 117 -14.69 -18.62 4.61
N ILE A 118 -13.97 -17.80 5.40
CA ILE A 118 -12.67 -17.28 5.02
C ILE A 118 -11.50 -18.18 5.44
N LEU A 119 -11.64 -19.04 6.45
CA LEU A 119 -10.55 -19.91 6.95
C LEU A 119 -9.84 -20.69 5.82
N PRO A 120 -10.58 -21.34 4.88
CA PRO A 120 -9.95 -22.06 3.79
C PRO A 120 -9.14 -21.17 2.84
N LEU A 121 -9.30 -19.84 2.91
CA LEU A 121 -8.57 -18.86 2.07
C LEU A 121 -7.24 -18.44 2.68
N LEU A 122 -7.06 -18.61 4.01
CA LEU A 122 -5.88 -18.17 4.75
C LEU A 122 -4.72 -19.17 4.58
N ARG A 123 -4.13 -19.23 3.38
CA ARG A 123 -3.08 -20.20 2.99
C ARG A 123 -1.64 -19.68 3.14
N CYS A 124 -1.48 -18.45 3.60
CA CYS A 124 -0.20 -17.87 3.97
C CYS A 124 -0.34 -17.21 5.35
N THR A 125 0.74 -16.72 5.90
CA THR A 125 0.71 -15.91 7.13
C THR A 125 -0.04 -14.61 6.87
N TYR A 126 -1.00 -14.28 7.74
CA TYR A 126 -1.84 -13.10 7.67
C TYR A 126 -1.63 -12.17 8.86
N LEU A 127 -1.76 -10.88 8.65
CA LEU A 127 -2.03 -9.92 9.70
C LEU A 127 -3.54 -9.88 9.95
N LEU A 128 -3.91 -10.00 11.20
CA LEU A 128 -5.23 -9.69 11.72
C LEU A 128 -5.17 -8.31 12.33
N GLN A 129 -5.93 -7.36 11.78
CA GLN A 129 -5.84 -5.94 12.16
C GLN A 129 -7.22 -5.35 12.47
N ASP A 130 -7.22 -4.43 13.43
CA ASP A 130 -8.31 -3.48 13.66
C ASP A 130 -8.56 -2.64 12.39
N TYR A 131 -9.83 -2.42 12.07
CA TYR A 131 -10.23 -1.61 10.91
C TYR A 131 -10.25 -0.14 11.27
N ILE A 132 -9.33 0.62 10.70
CA ILE A 132 -9.34 2.09 10.85
C ILE A 132 -10.44 2.68 9.98
N ASP A 133 -11.58 3.00 10.60
CA ASP A 133 -12.75 3.57 9.92
C ASP A 133 -12.64 5.09 9.78
N LEU A 134 -11.65 5.54 8.99
CA LEU A 134 -11.45 6.93 8.61
C LEU A 134 -11.60 7.06 7.09
N PRO A 135 -12.33 8.08 6.60
CA PRO A 135 -12.82 8.10 5.22
C PRO A 135 -11.73 8.37 4.18
N ASN A 136 -10.70 9.14 4.53
CA ASN A 136 -9.68 9.58 3.59
C ASN A 136 -8.38 8.81 3.77
N GLU A 137 -7.83 8.30 2.66
CA GLU A 137 -6.57 7.57 2.65
C GLU A 137 -5.54 8.30 1.78
N TYR A 138 -4.34 8.47 2.35
CA TYR A 138 -3.22 9.14 1.70
C TYR A 138 -1.97 8.27 1.75
N GLY A 139 -1.11 8.41 0.75
CA GLY A 139 0.27 7.94 0.79
C GLY A 139 1.18 9.15 1.05
N VAL A 140 1.91 9.14 2.16
CA VAL A 140 2.86 10.20 2.52
C VAL A 140 4.27 9.67 2.31
N PHE A 141 4.99 10.24 1.35
CA PHE A 141 6.34 9.81 1.00
C PHE A 141 7.38 10.53 1.86
N TYR A 142 8.29 9.75 2.40
CA TYR A 142 9.34 10.21 3.30
C TYR A 142 10.72 9.81 2.77
N ALA A 143 11.68 10.73 2.89
CA ALA A 143 13.08 10.44 2.69
C ALA A 143 13.94 11.21 3.70
N ARG A 144 14.96 10.54 4.25
CA ARG A 144 16.01 11.14 5.07
C ARG A 144 17.36 10.96 4.37
N VAL A 145 17.94 12.08 3.95
CA VAL A 145 19.22 12.10 3.26
C VAL A 145 20.08 13.21 3.86
N ARG A 146 21.34 12.90 4.18
CA ARG A 146 22.31 13.81 4.82
C ARG A 146 21.76 14.40 6.13
N GLY A 147 21.10 13.55 6.93
CA GLY A 147 20.51 13.94 8.20
C GLY A 147 19.29 14.87 8.07
N ARG A 148 18.73 15.06 6.88
CA ARG A 148 17.56 15.92 6.64
C ARG A 148 16.37 15.08 6.21
N SER A 149 15.35 15.10 7.04
CA SER A 149 14.04 14.49 6.76
C SER A 149 13.21 15.41 5.88
N ARG A 150 12.43 14.81 4.97
CA ARG A 150 11.53 15.51 4.04
C ARG A 150 10.30 14.66 3.75
N VAL A 151 9.14 15.29 3.66
CA VAL A 151 8.00 14.76 2.93
C VAL A 151 8.25 15.06 1.45
N THR A 152 8.42 14.03 0.63
CA THR A 152 8.79 14.18 -0.79
C THR A 152 7.59 14.13 -1.73
N GLY A 153 6.41 13.81 -1.21
CA GLY A 153 5.16 13.82 -1.94
C GLY A 153 4.01 13.29 -1.09
N ILE A 154 2.81 13.66 -1.47
CA ILE A 154 1.58 13.14 -0.88
C ILE A 154 0.64 12.79 -2.03
N ASN A 155 0.04 11.60 -1.98
CA ASN A 155 -1.07 11.28 -2.85
C ASN A 155 -2.33 10.98 -2.04
N GLN A 156 -3.47 11.48 -2.49
CA GLN A 156 -4.77 11.00 -2.02
C GLN A 156 -5.19 9.78 -2.84
N LYS A 157 -5.78 8.81 -2.17
CA LYS A 157 -6.33 7.61 -2.78
C LYS A 157 -7.86 7.74 -2.87
N HIS A 158 -8.36 8.00 -4.08
CA HIS A 158 -9.80 8.04 -4.35
C HIS A 158 -10.28 6.64 -4.69
N PHE A 159 -11.03 6.04 -3.78
CA PHE A 159 -11.53 4.68 -3.97
C PHE A 159 -12.49 4.57 -5.15
N PRO A 160 -12.52 3.42 -5.85
CA PRO A 160 -13.50 3.18 -6.90
C PRO A 160 -14.91 3.44 -6.41
N THR A 161 -15.58 4.40 -7.03
CA THR A 161 -16.92 4.87 -6.66
C THR A 161 -17.70 5.21 -7.92
N ILE A 162 -18.98 4.84 -7.97
CA ILE A 162 -19.90 5.27 -9.02
C ILE A 162 -20.93 6.22 -8.44
N THR A 163 -21.45 7.10 -9.28
CA THR A 163 -22.55 8.03 -8.95
C THR A 163 -23.83 7.53 -9.57
N GLY A 164 -24.84 7.31 -8.77
CA GLY A 164 -26.17 6.93 -9.20
C GLY A 164 -26.81 8.00 -10.10
N ASN A 165 -27.60 7.56 -11.06
CA ASN A 165 -28.37 8.45 -11.91
C ASN A 165 -29.89 8.18 -11.85
N GLY A 166 -30.32 7.26 -10.97
CA GLY A 166 -31.72 6.86 -10.81
C GLY A 166 -32.29 6.04 -11.97
N LEU A 167 -31.45 5.58 -12.91
CA LEU A 167 -31.88 4.85 -14.12
C LEU A 167 -31.11 3.56 -14.36
N HIS A 168 -29.80 3.60 -14.20
CA HIS A 168 -28.91 2.47 -14.47
C HIS A 168 -28.54 1.73 -13.20
N THR A 169 -28.35 0.43 -13.32
CA THR A 169 -27.95 -0.41 -12.17
C THR A 169 -26.48 -0.18 -11.79
N VAL A 170 -26.10 -0.59 -10.58
CA VAL A 170 -24.71 -0.59 -10.10
C VAL A 170 -23.79 -1.27 -11.10
N GLY A 171 -24.19 -2.46 -11.60
CA GLY A 171 -23.43 -3.21 -12.59
C GLY A 171 -23.24 -2.45 -13.91
N GLN A 172 -24.29 -1.79 -14.42
CA GLN A 172 -24.20 -1.00 -15.65
C GLN A 172 -23.28 0.22 -15.49
N LEU A 173 -23.40 0.95 -14.38
CA LEU A 173 -22.57 2.12 -14.10
C LEU A 173 -21.09 1.74 -13.91
N ALA A 174 -20.81 0.65 -13.19
CA ALA A 174 -19.44 0.18 -12.98
C ALA A 174 -18.78 -0.25 -14.28
N ARG A 175 -19.48 -1.03 -15.14
CA ARG A 175 -18.95 -1.49 -16.43
C ARG A 175 -18.74 -0.37 -17.43
N ALA A 176 -19.52 0.69 -17.37
CA ALA A 176 -19.37 1.85 -18.24
C ALA A 176 -18.19 2.76 -17.86
N HIS A 177 -17.67 2.66 -16.66
CA HIS A 177 -16.61 3.54 -16.18
C HIS A 177 -15.24 3.10 -16.67
N TYR A 178 -14.55 3.93 -17.47
CA TYR A 178 -13.29 3.59 -18.15
C TYR A 178 -12.17 3.07 -17.24
N ARG A 179 -12.15 3.50 -15.99
CA ARG A 179 -11.12 3.10 -14.99
C ARG A 179 -11.36 1.70 -14.43
N TYR A 180 -12.59 1.19 -14.48
CA TYR A 180 -12.97 -0.06 -13.81
C TYR A 180 -13.09 -1.25 -14.77
N THR A 181 -12.95 -1.02 -16.07
CA THR A 181 -13.16 -2.03 -17.12
C THR A 181 -12.34 -3.31 -16.96
N ALA A 182 -11.15 -3.23 -16.34
CA ALA A 182 -10.29 -4.38 -16.09
C ALA A 182 -10.59 -5.11 -14.76
N HIS A 183 -11.45 -4.57 -13.91
CA HIS A 183 -11.62 -5.03 -12.52
C HIS A 183 -13.07 -5.07 -12.05
N TRP A 184 -14.05 -4.90 -12.94
CA TRP A 184 -15.45 -4.85 -12.54
C TRP A 184 -15.93 -6.15 -11.86
N ASP A 185 -15.43 -7.34 -12.24
CA ASP A 185 -15.74 -8.62 -11.58
C ASP A 185 -15.37 -8.58 -10.09
N LEU A 186 -14.22 -8.00 -9.78
CA LEU A 186 -13.75 -7.82 -8.41
C LEU A 186 -14.65 -6.86 -7.62
N PHE A 187 -15.08 -5.78 -8.25
CA PHE A 187 -15.87 -4.74 -7.57
C PHE A 187 -17.32 -5.15 -7.33
N LEU A 188 -17.88 -5.95 -8.21
CA LEU A 188 -19.30 -6.30 -8.18
C LEU A 188 -19.60 -7.54 -7.32
N ARG A 189 -18.58 -8.29 -6.92
CA ARG A 189 -18.74 -9.53 -6.15
C ARG A 189 -19.56 -9.36 -4.87
N ASP A 190 -19.30 -8.32 -4.10
CA ASP A 190 -19.95 -8.08 -2.79
C ASP A 190 -21.06 -7.02 -2.88
N LEU A 191 -21.51 -6.68 -4.09
CA LEU A 191 -22.53 -5.66 -4.34
C LEU A 191 -23.74 -6.25 -5.08
N ASP A 192 -24.92 -5.73 -4.80
CA ASP A 192 -26.09 -6.01 -5.61
C ASP A 192 -25.99 -5.25 -6.94
N GLU A 193 -25.54 -5.98 -7.97
CA GLU A 193 -25.40 -5.43 -9.33
C GLU A 193 -26.71 -4.93 -9.94
N SER A 194 -27.83 -5.50 -9.51
CA SER A 194 -29.16 -5.18 -10.03
C SER A 194 -29.76 -3.92 -9.41
N ARG A 195 -29.23 -3.48 -8.27
CA ARG A 195 -29.71 -2.30 -7.58
C ARG A 195 -29.53 -1.06 -8.43
N VAL A 196 -30.58 -0.24 -8.53
CA VAL A 196 -30.53 1.10 -9.15
C VAL A 196 -30.28 2.13 -8.05
N PRO A 197 -29.09 2.72 -7.97
CA PRO A 197 -28.80 3.76 -6.97
C PRO A 197 -29.56 5.04 -7.32
N ALA A 198 -29.99 5.76 -6.28
CA ALA A 198 -30.67 7.03 -6.46
C ALA A 198 -29.77 8.03 -7.21
N ARG A 199 -30.39 9.10 -7.77
CA ARG A 199 -29.62 10.18 -8.39
C ARG A 199 -28.66 10.79 -7.37
N ASP A 200 -27.40 10.97 -7.79
CA ASP A 200 -26.29 11.52 -6.99
C ASP A 200 -25.84 10.65 -5.79
N GLU A 201 -26.45 9.48 -5.60
CA GLU A 201 -25.98 8.52 -4.61
C GLU A 201 -24.58 8.01 -4.95
N GLN A 202 -23.65 8.09 -3.98
CA GLN A 202 -22.30 7.57 -4.13
C GLN A 202 -22.25 6.11 -3.67
N VAL A 203 -21.90 5.19 -4.57
CA VAL A 203 -21.73 3.78 -4.27
C VAL A 203 -20.26 3.41 -4.37
N ARG A 204 -19.64 3.12 -3.24
CA ARG A 204 -18.25 2.69 -3.17
C ARG A 204 -18.12 1.24 -3.63
N LEU A 205 -17.27 0.99 -4.63
CA LEU A 205 -17.09 -0.34 -5.23
C LEU A 205 -15.98 -1.16 -4.56
N SER A 206 -15.02 -0.51 -3.89
CA SER A 206 -13.88 -1.20 -3.25
C SER A 206 -13.39 -0.42 -2.04
N PHE A 207 -12.86 -1.15 -1.06
CA PHE A 207 -12.15 -0.60 0.11
C PHE A 207 -10.63 -0.70 -0.03
N VAL A 208 -10.12 -1.26 -1.14
CA VAL A 208 -8.68 -1.46 -1.39
C VAL A 208 -8.09 -0.23 -2.06
N GLY A 209 -7.15 0.43 -1.40
CA GLY A 209 -6.48 1.66 -1.85
C GLY A 209 -5.32 1.41 -2.83
N SER A 210 -5.55 0.71 -3.94
CA SER A 210 -4.52 0.39 -4.93
C SER A 210 -4.86 0.94 -6.32
N HIS A 211 -3.88 1.61 -6.97
CA HIS A 211 -4.03 2.12 -8.34
C HIS A 211 -4.31 1.00 -9.34
N THR A 212 -3.60 -0.13 -9.21
CA THR A 212 -3.81 -1.31 -10.05
C THR A 212 -5.17 -1.98 -9.84
N MET A 213 -5.86 -1.64 -8.75
CA MET A 213 -7.21 -2.07 -8.42
C MET A 213 -8.25 -0.96 -8.64
N GLY A 214 -7.96 0.00 -9.52
CA GLY A 214 -8.91 1.02 -9.96
C GLY A 214 -8.95 2.31 -9.16
N CYS A 215 -8.21 2.46 -8.05
CA CYS A 215 -8.13 3.74 -7.34
C CYS A 215 -7.53 4.82 -8.24
N LYS A 216 -8.12 6.01 -8.22
CA LYS A 216 -7.51 7.21 -8.77
C LYS A 216 -6.57 7.80 -7.70
N PHE A 217 -5.36 8.15 -8.10
CA PHE A 217 -4.41 8.87 -7.26
C PHE A 217 -4.27 10.30 -7.75
N THR A 218 -4.26 11.25 -6.83
CA THR A 218 -3.99 12.66 -7.09
C THR A 218 -2.70 13.08 -6.40
N ASN A 219 -2.05 14.11 -6.92
CA ASN A 219 -0.86 14.69 -6.30
C ASN A 219 -1.29 15.82 -5.37
N ASP A 220 -1.29 15.52 -4.09
CA ASP A 220 -1.71 16.42 -3.03
C ASP A 220 -0.51 16.90 -2.18
N THR A 221 0.68 16.96 -2.78
CA THR A 221 1.92 17.37 -2.08
C THR A 221 1.79 18.77 -1.44
N ALA A 222 0.93 19.64 -1.99
CA ALA A 222 0.63 20.95 -1.40
C ALA A 222 -0.04 20.88 -0.02
N LEU A 223 -0.51 19.71 0.42
CA LEU A 223 -1.05 19.49 1.78
C LEU A 223 0.06 19.38 2.84
N ALA A 224 1.32 19.29 2.44
CA ALA A 224 2.44 19.27 3.38
C ALA A 224 2.51 20.59 4.14
N THR A 225 2.32 20.50 5.45
CA THR A 225 2.46 21.61 6.40
C THR A 225 3.58 21.30 7.38
N PRO A 226 4.13 22.28 8.09
CA PRO A 226 5.13 22.02 9.12
C PRO A 226 4.62 21.05 10.21
N GLU A 227 3.33 21.08 10.54
CA GLU A 227 2.70 20.21 11.54
C GLU A 227 2.62 18.77 11.04
N LEU A 228 2.22 18.56 9.78
CA LEU A 228 2.22 17.24 9.17
C LEU A 228 3.64 16.68 9.06
N GLU A 229 4.59 17.49 8.57
CA GLU A 229 5.99 17.09 8.49
C GLU A 229 6.56 16.72 9.85
N ALA A 230 6.31 17.53 10.88
CA ALA A 230 6.75 17.24 12.25
C ALA A 230 6.18 15.91 12.77
N ALA A 231 4.91 15.62 12.49
CA ALA A 231 4.29 14.35 12.88
C ALA A 231 4.90 13.15 12.15
N VAL A 232 5.16 13.27 10.84
CA VAL A 232 5.82 12.24 10.03
C VAL A 232 7.26 12.03 10.48
N PHE A 233 8.02 13.12 10.70
CA PHE A 233 9.42 13.04 11.14
C PHE A 233 9.52 12.42 12.53
N LYS A 234 8.64 12.83 13.47
CA LYS A 234 8.59 12.21 14.80
C LYS A 234 8.44 10.69 14.72
N LEU A 235 7.61 10.19 13.81
CA LEU A 235 7.40 8.75 13.63
C LEU A 235 8.58 8.08 12.92
N CYS A 236 9.03 8.63 11.79
CA CYS A 236 10.03 8.00 10.94
C CYS A 236 11.45 8.15 11.48
N ASP A 237 11.81 9.31 12.06
CA ASP A 237 13.16 9.56 12.58
C ASP A 237 13.41 8.79 13.89
N ALA A 238 12.34 8.48 14.63
CA ALA A 238 12.42 7.63 15.81
C ALA A 238 12.78 6.17 15.49
N GLN A 239 12.61 5.75 14.21
CA GLN A 239 13.04 4.43 13.74
C GLN A 239 14.41 4.55 13.05
N PRO A 240 15.51 4.27 13.77
CA PRO A 240 16.82 4.27 13.16
C PRO A 240 16.89 3.23 12.04
N GLY A 241 17.32 3.66 10.85
CA GLY A 241 17.44 2.76 9.72
C GLY A 241 16.19 2.61 8.87
N TYR A 242 15.17 3.47 9.05
CA TYR A 242 14.13 3.75 8.08
C TYR A 242 14.37 5.15 7.50
N ASN A 243 14.93 5.22 6.29
CA ASN A 243 15.34 6.50 5.68
C ASN A 243 14.64 6.79 4.37
N PHE A 244 13.81 5.86 3.88
CA PHE A 244 13.15 6.01 2.61
C PHE A 244 11.88 5.15 2.54
N GLY A 245 10.76 5.73 2.14
CA GLY A 245 9.55 4.94 1.98
C GLY A 245 8.28 5.76 1.89
N ARG A 246 7.16 5.09 2.15
CA ARG A 246 5.82 5.66 2.14
C ARG A 246 5.03 5.16 3.34
N LEU A 247 4.41 6.07 4.05
CA LEU A 247 3.36 5.76 5.01
C LEU A 247 2.01 5.83 4.30
N ASP A 248 1.26 4.75 4.31
CA ASP A 248 -0.15 4.76 3.95
C ASP A 248 -0.95 5.12 5.20
N VAL A 249 -1.65 6.25 5.17
CA VAL A 249 -2.31 6.82 6.34
C VAL A 249 -3.78 7.06 6.09
N ARG A 250 -4.58 6.97 7.14
CA ARG A 250 -5.99 7.40 7.13
C ARG A 250 -6.22 8.56 8.07
N THR A 251 -7.13 9.43 7.67
CA THR A 251 -7.50 10.62 8.43
C THR A 251 -8.99 10.95 8.23
N ARG A 252 -9.54 11.71 9.14
CA ARG A 252 -10.93 12.18 9.11
C ARG A 252 -11.18 13.10 7.91
N ASP A 253 -10.31 14.06 7.69
CA ASP A 253 -10.41 15.07 6.65
C ASP A 253 -9.03 15.68 6.32
N GLU A 254 -8.98 16.56 5.33
CA GLU A 254 -7.76 17.26 4.92
C GLU A 254 -7.18 18.14 6.04
N ALA A 255 -8.02 18.80 6.81
CA ALA A 255 -7.57 19.67 7.90
C ALA A 255 -6.87 18.85 8.99
N ALA A 256 -7.40 17.68 9.32
CA ALA A 256 -6.77 16.74 10.25
C ALA A 256 -5.42 16.25 9.71
N LEU A 257 -5.32 15.89 8.40
CA LEU A 257 -4.04 15.52 7.79
C LEU A 257 -3.01 16.66 7.94
N ARG A 258 -3.37 17.87 7.56
CA ARG A 258 -2.52 19.07 7.67
C ARG A 258 -2.05 19.32 9.10
N ALA A 259 -2.88 19.03 10.09
CA ALA A 259 -2.55 19.12 11.50
C ALA A 259 -1.68 17.95 12.02
N GLY A 260 -1.34 16.97 11.17
CA GLY A 260 -0.60 15.78 11.56
C GLY A 260 -1.43 14.77 12.36
N ASP A 261 -2.77 14.87 12.31
CA ASP A 261 -3.70 13.92 12.91
C ASP A 261 -4.08 12.83 11.90
N PHE A 262 -3.38 11.70 11.96
CA PHE A 262 -3.58 10.55 11.11
C PHE A 262 -3.28 9.23 11.83
N ARG A 263 -3.84 8.13 11.30
CA ARG A 263 -3.50 6.76 11.67
C ARG A 263 -2.76 6.10 10.51
N VAL A 264 -1.68 5.36 10.80
CA VAL A 264 -0.91 4.62 9.79
C VAL A 264 -1.53 3.25 9.61
N ILE A 265 -1.83 2.87 8.38
CA ILE A 265 -2.32 1.53 8.05
C ILE A 265 -1.22 0.62 7.51
N GLU A 266 -0.15 1.21 6.97
CA GLU A 266 1.01 0.49 6.45
C GLU A 266 2.22 1.42 6.32
N ALA A 267 3.42 0.92 6.68
CA ALA A 267 4.69 1.53 6.33
C ALA A 267 5.34 0.69 5.23
N ASN A 268 5.74 1.34 4.15
CA ASN A 268 6.35 0.70 2.98
C ASN A 268 7.80 1.18 2.82
N GLY A 269 8.71 0.27 2.48
CA GLY A 269 10.14 0.56 2.35
C GLY A 269 10.58 0.91 0.93
N VAL A 270 11.76 0.42 0.54
CA VAL A 270 12.47 0.84 -0.70
C VAL A 270 11.75 0.46 -2.00
N ALA A 271 10.83 -0.52 -1.97
CA ALA A 271 10.04 -0.90 -3.13
C ALA A 271 8.84 0.02 -3.41
N SER A 272 8.57 1.00 -2.53
CA SER A 272 7.45 1.91 -2.73
C SER A 272 7.72 2.90 -3.86
N LEU A 273 6.84 2.91 -4.89
CA LEU A 273 6.89 3.90 -5.96
C LEU A 273 6.20 5.21 -5.53
N PRO A 274 6.64 6.36 -6.05
CA PRO A 274 6.06 7.67 -5.71
C PRO A 274 4.70 7.88 -6.39
N THR A 275 3.66 7.25 -5.85
CA THR A 275 2.34 7.12 -6.51
C THR A 275 1.60 8.43 -6.75
N HIS A 276 2.01 9.55 -6.17
CA HIS A 276 1.52 10.88 -6.54
C HIS A 276 1.87 11.28 -7.99
N MET A 277 2.81 10.58 -8.62
CA MET A 277 3.10 10.74 -10.05
C MET A 277 1.93 10.28 -10.95
N PHE A 278 1.06 9.39 -10.47
CA PHE A 278 -0.07 8.87 -11.24
C PHE A 278 -1.31 9.80 -11.28
N ASP A 279 -1.15 11.07 -10.92
CA ASP A 279 -2.24 12.05 -11.04
C ASP A 279 -2.61 12.27 -12.51
N PRO A 280 -3.86 11.92 -12.91
CA PRO A 280 -4.30 12.08 -14.29
C PRO A 280 -4.40 13.55 -14.75
N SER A 281 -4.43 14.50 -13.81
CA SER A 281 -4.40 15.94 -14.12
C SER A 281 -2.98 16.47 -14.38
N GLY A 282 -1.97 15.69 -14.00
CA GLY A 282 -0.57 16.02 -14.20
C GLY A 282 -0.10 15.80 -15.65
N SER A 283 1.16 16.14 -15.89
CA SER A 283 1.83 15.86 -17.17
C SER A 283 2.74 14.64 -17.07
N LEU A 284 2.95 13.94 -18.19
CA LEU A 284 3.91 12.83 -18.26
C LEU A 284 5.34 13.28 -17.88
N ALA A 285 5.73 14.49 -18.29
CA ALA A 285 7.04 15.05 -17.91
C ALA A 285 7.14 15.29 -16.39
N GLY A 286 6.08 15.82 -15.78
CA GLY A 286 5.99 15.99 -14.32
C GLY A 286 6.03 14.65 -13.58
N ALA A 287 5.34 13.64 -14.08
CA ALA A 287 5.39 12.29 -13.52
C ALA A 287 6.82 11.71 -13.55
N TYR A 288 7.55 11.86 -14.66
CA TYR A 288 8.93 11.41 -14.73
C TYR A 288 9.88 12.24 -13.86
N ALA A 289 9.65 13.55 -13.70
CA ALA A 289 10.45 14.36 -12.79
C ALA A 289 10.33 13.84 -11.33
N ILE A 290 9.12 13.55 -10.89
CA ILE A 290 8.85 12.92 -9.58
C ILE A 290 9.57 11.57 -9.50
N PHE A 291 9.45 10.76 -10.52
CA PHE A 291 9.97 9.39 -10.55
C PHE A 291 11.50 9.36 -10.47
N LEU A 292 12.19 10.24 -11.23
CA LEU A 292 13.64 10.34 -11.23
C LEU A 292 14.16 10.93 -9.92
N GLU A 293 13.47 11.92 -9.34
CA GLU A 293 13.84 12.45 -8.02
C GLU A 293 13.74 11.37 -6.92
N HIS A 294 12.70 10.54 -6.97
CA HIS A 294 12.53 9.41 -6.07
C HIS A 294 13.68 8.41 -6.18
N ALA A 295 14.11 8.06 -7.42
CA ALA A 295 15.25 7.19 -7.66
C ALA A 295 16.55 7.79 -7.12
N ARG A 296 16.75 9.10 -7.30
CA ARG A 296 17.92 9.82 -6.79
C ARG A 296 17.97 9.77 -5.26
N LEU A 297 16.87 10.07 -4.60
CA LEU A 297 16.78 10.05 -3.13
C LEU A 297 17.02 8.64 -2.56
N LEU A 298 16.47 7.61 -3.18
CA LEU A 298 16.73 6.23 -2.79
C LEU A 298 18.22 5.88 -2.88
N ALA A 299 18.87 6.22 -4.00
CA ALA A 299 20.29 5.92 -4.19
C ALA A 299 21.17 6.71 -3.22
N GLU A 300 20.84 7.99 -2.93
CA GLU A 300 21.58 8.82 -1.95
C GLU A 300 21.41 8.26 -0.53
N ALA A 301 20.19 7.94 -0.09
CA ALA A 301 19.93 7.32 1.22
C ALA A 301 20.69 5.99 1.37
N ALA A 302 20.64 5.14 0.34
CA ALA A 302 21.33 3.86 0.36
C ALA A 302 22.87 4.03 0.39
N ASN A 303 23.41 5.03 -0.34
CA ASN A 303 24.83 5.31 -0.33
C ASN A 303 25.33 5.84 1.02
N GLU A 304 24.54 6.70 1.68
CA GLU A 304 24.85 7.20 3.02
C GLU A 304 24.97 6.08 4.04
N HIS A 305 24.11 5.06 3.92
CA HIS A 305 24.06 3.92 4.84
C HIS A 305 24.73 2.65 4.31
N ARG A 306 25.56 2.76 3.25
CA ARG A 306 26.19 1.60 2.58
C ARG A 306 27.02 0.70 3.49
N HIS A 307 27.55 1.24 4.58
CA HIS A 307 28.39 0.52 5.56
C HIS A 307 27.61 -0.08 6.73
N GLN A 308 26.31 0.25 6.84
CA GLN A 308 25.48 -0.32 7.92
C GLN A 308 25.37 -1.85 7.76
N PRO A 309 25.42 -2.60 8.89
CA PRO A 309 25.25 -4.04 8.87
C PRO A 309 23.83 -4.38 8.37
N MET A 310 23.76 -5.28 7.41
CA MET A 310 22.51 -5.82 6.88
C MET A 310 22.79 -7.13 6.16
N ALA A 311 22.10 -8.19 6.55
CA ALA A 311 22.16 -9.47 5.87
C ALA A 311 21.39 -9.36 4.54
N LEU A 312 22.12 -9.29 3.43
CA LEU A 312 21.54 -9.22 2.10
C LEU A 312 21.66 -10.57 1.38
N SER A 313 20.54 -11.17 1.08
CA SER A 313 20.49 -12.37 0.23
C SER A 313 21.00 -12.06 -1.20
N ALA A 314 21.47 -13.10 -1.88
CA ALA A 314 21.77 -12.98 -3.31
C ALA A 314 20.50 -12.63 -4.11
N TRP A 315 20.61 -11.79 -5.13
CA TRP A 315 19.48 -11.39 -5.98
C TRP A 315 18.63 -12.55 -6.49
N ARG A 316 19.27 -13.66 -6.88
CA ARG A 316 18.57 -14.87 -7.32
C ARG A 316 17.61 -15.41 -6.26
N ASN A 317 18.01 -15.34 -4.97
CA ASN A 317 17.18 -15.82 -3.87
C ASN A 317 16.02 -14.84 -3.60
N ILE A 318 16.30 -13.53 -3.65
CA ILE A 318 15.27 -12.49 -3.54
C ILE A 318 14.26 -12.66 -4.68
N ALA A 319 14.71 -12.78 -5.94
CA ALA A 319 13.84 -12.95 -7.09
C ALA A 319 13.01 -14.24 -6.99
N ALA A 320 13.59 -15.35 -6.52
CA ALA A 320 12.86 -16.60 -6.31
C ALA A 320 11.77 -16.44 -5.22
N ARG A 321 12.09 -15.80 -4.10
CA ARG A 321 11.12 -15.51 -3.02
C ARG A 321 10.00 -14.59 -3.50
N VAL A 322 10.32 -13.54 -4.23
CA VAL A 322 9.32 -12.62 -4.81
C VAL A 322 8.39 -13.39 -5.76
N LYS A 323 8.95 -14.22 -6.65
CA LYS A 323 8.15 -15.02 -7.59
C LYS A 323 7.24 -16.01 -6.87
N ALA A 324 7.77 -16.75 -5.90
CA ALA A 324 7.01 -17.72 -5.12
C ALA A 324 5.86 -17.03 -4.34
N ASN A 325 6.16 -15.89 -3.69
CA ASN A 325 5.17 -15.10 -2.98
C ASN A 325 4.10 -14.53 -3.91
N GLN A 326 4.48 -14.01 -5.09
CA GLN A 326 3.51 -13.54 -6.09
C GLN A 326 2.58 -14.65 -6.58
N SER A 327 3.10 -15.88 -6.78
CA SER A 327 2.29 -17.02 -7.16
C SER A 327 1.29 -17.38 -6.07
N LEU A 328 1.72 -17.43 -4.81
CA LEU A 328 0.86 -17.70 -3.65
C LEU A 328 -0.22 -16.62 -3.48
N LEU A 329 0.15 -15.35 -3.59
CA LEU A 329 -0.78 -14.22 -3.51
C LEU A 329 -1.81 -14.23 -4.64
N ASN A 330 -1.40 -14.59 -5.86
CA ASN A 330 -2.33 -14.70 -6.98
C ASN A 330 -3.33 -15.85 -6.76
N ASP A 331 -2.88 -17.02 -6.31
CA ASP A 331 -3.76 -18.15 -5.98
C ASP A 331 -4.73 -17.75 -4.85
N THR A 332 -4.22 -17.17 -3.77
CA THR A 332 -5.02 -16.69 -2.65
C THR A 332 -6.05 -15.64 -3.12
N HIS A 333 -5.62 -14.67 -3.93
CA HIS A 333 -6.50 -13.65 -4.46
C HIS A 333 -7.60 -14.23 -5.33
N GLN A 334 -7.29 -15.18 -6.22
CA GLN A 334 -8.29 -15.86 -7.04
C GLN A 334 -9.30 -16.63 -6.18
N ARG A 335 -8.86 -17.28 -5.10
CA ARG A 335 -9.76 -17.95 -4.15
C ARG A 335 -10.67 -16.98 -3.42
N VAL A 336 -10.15 -15.80 -3.03
CA VAL A 336 -10.94 -14.72 -2.44
C VAL A 336 -11.97 -14.20 -3.44
N LEU A 337 -11.65 -14.16 -4.74
CA LEU A 337 -12.57 -13.71 -5.79
C LEU A 337 -13.64 -14.75 -6.17
N SER A 338 -13.34 -16.04 -6.01
CA SER A 338 -14.24 -17.14 -6.43
C SER A 338 -15.33 -17.49 -5.40
N ARG A 339 -15.37 -16.81 -4.28
CA ARG A 339 -16.34 -17.00 -3.17
C ARG A 339 -17.11 -15.72 -2.87
#